data_61ef4da7449f6c322abcb2aca4fe5ea1
#
_entry.id   61ef4da7449f6c322abcb2aca4fe5ea1
#
_cell.length_a   1.000
_cell.length_b   1.000
_cell.length_c   1.000
_cell.angle_alpha   90.00
_cell.angle_beta   90.00
_cell.angle_gamma   90.00
#
_symmetry.space_group_name_H-M   'P 1'
#
loop_
_entity.id
_entity.type
_entity.pdbx_description
1 polymer ?
#
loop_
_entity_poly.entity_id
_entity_poly.type
_entity_poly.pdbx_seq_one_letter_code
_entity_poly.pdbx_strand_id
1 'polypeptide(L)'
;MTYKLYNAKNGTLQIDDTTMDYIRFGIGERILVMLPGLGDGLRSMKGTALPMAFMYREFARDFTVYAFSRKNALPEGYTTHDMARDQAEAMEQLGIQKADIFGVSMGGMIAQYLAIDYPERVNKLILTVTSARPNPILTESIEEWVSCAMRDDHTALMDSNVRRIYSDGYYRKNKWMVPIMGKLTKPKSYDRFYVQAGACLTHDAYESLNQIKTPTLVIGGEKDLSLGGDASKEIAEKIPSAELRMYEQWGHGLYEEAKDFNQAVLCFLRK
;
A
#
# COMPACT_ATOMS: atom_id res chain seq x y z
N MET A 1 2.02 -13.11 30.07
CA MET A 1 0.67 -12.85 29.53
C MET A 1 0.80 -12.88 28.02
N THR A 2 0.40 -13.96 27.40
CA THR A 2 0.27 -14.08 25.95
C THR A 2 -0.92 -13.19 25.55
N TYR A 3 -0.64 -11.96 25.14
CA TYR A 3 -1.61 -11.17 24.42
C TYR A 3 -2.04 -12.04 23.22
N LYS A 4 -3.29 -12.47 23.18
CA LYS A 4 -3.85 -13.23 22.05
C LYS A 4 -3.60 -12.40 20.78
N LEU A 5 -2.37 -12.49 20.25
CA LEU A 5 -1.85 -11.92 19.01
C LEU A 5 -2.50 -10.57 18.63
N TYR A 6 -2.47 -9.59 19.58
CA TYR A 6 -3.00 -8.24 19.40
C TYR A 6 -4.44 -8.18 18.88
N ASN A 7 -5.33 -9.12 19.27
CA ASN A 7 -6.71 -9.21 18.79
C ASN A 7 -6.84 -9.32 17.25
N ALA A 8 -5.86 -9.96 16.59
CA ALA A 8 -5.84 -10.08 15.14
C ALA A 8 -7.07 -10.83 14.61
N LYS A 9 -7.80 -10.20 13.68
CA LYS A 9 -9.04 -10.71 13.09
C LYS A 9 -9.07 -10.41 11.59
N ASN A 10 -9.65 -11.34 10.82
CA ASN A 10 -10.04 -11.08 9.45
C ASN A 10 -11.51 -10.67 9.43
N GLY A 11 -11.87 -9.78 8.54
CA GLY A 11 -13.24 -9.35 8.32
C GLY A 11 -13.53 -9.17 6.84
N THR A 12 -14.80 -9.02 6.51
CA THR A 12 -15.29 -8.74 5.17
C THR A 12 -16.43 -7.76 5.28
N LEU A 13 -16.46 -6.74 4.44
CA LEU A 13 -17.50 -5.73 4.30
C LEU A 13 -18.25 -5.95 3.00
N GLN A 14 -19.53 -5.56 2.97
CA GLN A 14 -20.29 -5.42 1.74
C GLN A 14 -20.07 -4.00 1.23
N ILE A 15 -19.49 -3.84 0.05
CA ILE A 15 -19.32 -2.54 -0.61
C ILE A 15 -20.02 -2.64 -1.97
N ASP A 16 -21.02 -1.82 -2.20
CA ASP A 16 -21.93 -1.91 -3.36
C ASP A 16 -22.45 -3.35 -3.55
N ASP A 17 -22.26 -3.92 -4.72
CA ASP A 17 -22.70 -5.26 -5.12
C ASP A 17 -21.67 -6.38 -4.84
N THR A 18 -20.53 -6.05 -4.24
CA THR A 18 -19.43 -6.98 -3.95
C THR A 18 -18.92 -6.84 -2.54
N THR A 19 -17.88 -7.59 -2.19
CA THR A 19 -17.28 -7.56 -0.85
C THR A 19 -15.86 -7.00 -0.88
N MET A 20 -15.42 -6.49 0.26
CA MET A 20 -14.05 -6.05 0.53
C MET A 20 -13.53 -6.77 1.76
N ASP A 21 -12.37 -7.43 1.63
CA ASP A 21 -11.70 -8.05 2.75
C ASP A 21 -10.88 -7.01 3.53
N TYR A 22 -10.81 -7.19 4.84
CA TYR A 22 -9.93 -6.41 5.69
C TYR A 22 -9.36 -7.26 6.82
N ILE A 23 -8.32 -6.75 7.46
CA ILE A 23 -7.83 -7.27 8.72
C ILE A 23 -7.82 -6.17 9.77
N ARG A 24 -7.93 -6.59 11.03
CA ARG A 24 -7.80 -5.71 12.19
C ARG A 24 -6.88 -6.36 13.21
N PHE A 25 -5.98 -5.57 13.82
CA PHE A 25 -5.16 -5.98 14.95
C PHE A 25 -4.78 -4.76 15.81
N GLY A 26 -4.20 -5.02 16.99
CA GLY A 26 -3.81 -3.97 17.91
C GLY A 26 -4.84 -3.70 19.00
N ILE A 27 -4.42 -2.95 20.03
CA ILE A 27 -5.17 -2.70 21.26
C ILE A 27 -5.22 -1.21 21.62
N GLY A 28 -4.57 -0.34 20.85
CA GLY A 28 -4.57 1.10 21.08
C GLY A 28 -5.90 1.75 20.69
N GLU A 29 -6.16 2.93 21.25
CA GLU A 29 -7.38 3.71 21.00
C GLU A 29 -7.33 4.45 19.66
N ARG A 30 -6.13 4.86 19.22
CA ARG A 30 -5.95 5.53 17.93
C ARG A 30 -6.13 4.54 16.79
N ILE A 31 -6.73 5.00 15.69
CA ILE A 31 -6.93 4.16 14.52
C ILE A 31 -5.90 4.48 13.46
N LEU A 32 -5.24 3.42 12.93
CA LEU A 32 -4.36 3.47 11.78
C LEU A 32 -4.96 2.60 10.67
N VAL A 33 -5.24 3.19 9.52
CA VAL A 33 -5.66 2.47 8.31
C VAL A 33 -4.47 2.30 7.37
N MET A 34 -4.12 1.07 7.07
CA MET A 34 -3.07 0.70 6.13
C MET A 34 -3.68 0.33 4.78
N LEU A 35 -3.16 0.92 3.70
CA LEU A 35 -3.56 0.64 2.33
C LEU A 35 -2.38 -0.04 1.60
N PRO A 36 -2.48 -1.34 1.28
CA PRO A 36 -1.39 -2.09 0.66
C PRO A 36 -1.17 -1.70 -0.81
N GLY A 37 -0.02 -2.09 -1.35
CA GLY A 37 0.34 -1.90 -2.76
C GLY A 37 -0.42 -2.82 -3.72
N LEU A 38 0.02 -2.86 -4.98
CA LEU A 38 -0.59 -3.62 -6.09
C LEU A 38 -0.67 -5.13 -5.84
N GLY A 39 0.16 -5.68 -4.94
CA GLY A 39 0.10 -7.09 -4.55
C GLY A 39 -1.28 -7.54 -4.05
N ASP A 40 -2.11 -6.61 -3.55
CA ASP A 40 -3.51 -6.88 -3.20
C ASP A 40 -4.35 -7.36 -4.39
N GLY A 41 -4.00 -6.96 -5.61
CA GLY A 41 -4.63 -7.44 -6.84
C GLY A 41 -4.43 -8.93 -7.08
N LEU A 42 -3.29 -9.46 -6.64
CA LEU A 42 -2.98 -10.90 -6.73
C LEU A 42 -3.60 -11.68 -5.56
N ARG A 43 -3.59 -11.09 -4.36
CA ARG A 43 -4.12 -11.73 -3.15
C ARG A 43 -4.60 -10.67 -2.17
N SER A 44 -5.88 -10.75 -1.78
CA SER A 44 -6.45 -9.84 -0.77
C SER A 44 -5.81 -10.08 0.61
N MET A 45 -6.07 -9.15 1.53
CA MET A 45 -5.60 -9.22 2.92
C MET A 45 -6.23 -10.37 3.72
N LYS A 46 -7.19 -11.11 3.14
CA LYS A 46 -7.87 -12.23 3.80
C LYS A 46 -6.87 -13.30 4.27
N GLY A 47 -6.96 -13.65 5.52
CA GLY A 47 -6.09 -14.66 6.14
C GLY A 47 -4.73 -14.14 6.63
N THR A 48 -4.42 -12.84 6.43
CA THR A 48 -3.13 -12.26 6.79
C THR A 48 -3.09 -11.56 8.16
N ALA A 49 -4.19 -11.57 8.93
CA ALA A 49 -4.27 -10.84 10.20
C ALA A 49 -3.15 -11.18 11.18
N LEU A 50 -2.80 -12.46 11.35
CA LEU A 50 -1.75 -12.89 12.28
C LEU A 50 -0.34 -12.50 11.82
N PRO A 51 0.09 -12.81 10.57
CA PRO A 51 1.41 -12.38 10.09
C PRO A 51 1.56 -10.86 10.08
N MET A 52 0.52 -10.11 9.71
CA MET A 52 0.55 -8.64 9.72
C MET A 52 0.65 -8.10 11.16
N ALA A 53 -0.09 -8.66 12.11
CA ALA A 53 0.03 -8.28 13.53
C ALA A 53 1.44 -8.53 14.09
N PHE A 54 2.12 -9.55 13.62
CA PHE A 54 3.51 -9.81 13.99
C PHE A 54 4.48 -8.83 13.32
N MET A 55 4.33 -8.59 12.03
CA MET A 55 5.17 -7.68 11.25
C MET A 55 5.08 -6.25 11.78
N TYR A 56 3.86 -5.77 12.03
CA TYR A 56 3.58 -4.40 12.49
C TYR A 56 3.27 -4.32 13.99
N ARG A 57 3.83 -5.23 14.80
CA ARG A 57 3.61 -5.28 16.26
C ARG A 57 3.98 -4.00 17.01
N GLU A 58 4.88 -3.20 16.45
CA GLU A 58 5.28 -1.93 17.04
C GLU A 58 4.13 -0.90 17.03
N PHE A 59 3.26 -0.97 16.04
CA PHE A 59 2.06 -0.13 15.94
C PHE A 59 0.92 -0.65 16.83
N ALA A 60 0.87 -1.96 17.06
CA ALA A 60 -0.26 -2.64 17.70
C ALA A 60 -0.50 -2.25 19.17
N ARG A 61 0.45 -1.57 19.82
CA ARG A 61 0.28 -1.06 21.20
C ARG A 61 -0.49 0.26 21.24
N ASP A 62 -0.13 1.18 20.33
CA ASP A 62 -0.63 2.55 20.33
C ASP A 62 -1.87 2.68 19.45
N PHE A 63 -2.07 1.73 18.53
CA PHE A 63 -3.10 1.79 17.51
C PHE A 63 -3.96 0.52 17.49
N THR A 64 -5.22 0.70 17.13
CA THR A 64 -6.01 -0.33 16.44
C THR A 64 -5.75 -0.15 14.95
N VAL A 65 -5.07 -1.14 14.36
CA VAL A 65 -4.67 -1.12 12.95
C VAL A 65 -5.71 -1.86 12.12
N TYR A 66 -6.17 -1.23 11.05
CA TYR A 66 -6.92 -1.86 9.98
C TYR A 66 -6.06 -1.90 8.72
N ALA A 67 -6.10 -2.99 7.96
CA ALA A 67 -5.57 -2.99 6.60
C ALA A 67 -6.68 -3.41 5.65
N PHE A 68 -7.03 -2.51 4.73
CA PHE A 68 -8.13 -2.70 3.79
C PHE A 68 -7.60 -3.18 2.44
N SER A 69 -8.20 -4.25 1.91
CA SER A 69 -8.07 -4.63 0.50
C SER A 69 -8.83 -3.67 -0.40
N ARG A 70 -8.80 -3.93 -1.70
CA ARG A 70 -9.78 -3.40 -2.66
C ARG A 70 -10.95 -4.37 -2.74
N LYS A 71 -12.04 -3.94 -3.36
CA LYS A 71 -13.21 -4.80 -3.63
C LYS A 71 -12.79 -6.10 -4.31
N ASN A 72 -13.49 -7.18 -4.00
CA ASN A 72 -13.18 -8.50 -4.54
C ASN A 72 -13.55 -8.62 -6.02
N ALA A 73 -14.55 -7.88 -6.50
CA ALA A 73 -14.84 -7.67 -7.91
C ALA A 73 -14.69 -6.18 -8.24
N LEU A 74 -13.86 -5.87 -9.23
CA LEU A 74 -13.59 -4.52 -9.70
C LEU A 74 -14.09 -4.40 -11.14
N PRO A 75 -14.92 -3.40 -11.48
CA PRO A 75 -15.28 -3.11 -12.85
C PRO A 75 -14.05 -2.73 -13.70
N GLU A 76 -14.12 -2.97 -15.00
CA GLU A 76 -13.11 -2.46 -15.92
C GLU A 76 -13.05 -0.92 -15.84
N GLY A 77 -11.84 -0.37 -15.93
CA GLY A 77 -11.61 1.08 -15.82
C GLY A 77 -11.74 1.67 -14.42
N TYR A 78 -11.88 0.82 -13.38
CA TYR A 78 -11.98 1.28 -11.99
C TYR A 78 -10.68 1.96 -11.55
N THR A 79 -10.78 3.21 -11.12
CA THR A 79 -9.64 4.09 -10.86
C THR A 79 -9.18 4.05 -9.39
N THR A 80 -7.99 4.60 -9.11
CA THR A 80 -7.53 4.84 -7.73
C THR A 80 -8.43 5.83 -6.98
N HIS A 81 -9.10 6.72 -7.69
CA HIS A 81 -10.09 7.65 -7.14
C HIS A 81 -11.36 6.90 -6.67
N ASP A 82 -11.88 5.97 -7.50
CA ASP A 82 -12.99 5.10 -7.09
C ASP A 82 -12.62 4.24 -5.88
N MET A 83 -11.39 3.71 -5.87
CA MET A 83 -10.90 2.92 -4.74
C MET A 83 -10.79 3.76 -3.45
N ALA A 84 -10.48 5.05 -3.54
CA ALA A 84 -10.48 5.94 -2.37
C ALA A 84 -11.88 6.12 -1.78
N ARG A 85 -12.91 6.27 -2.64
CA ARG A 85 -14.32 6.28 -2.21
C ARG A 85 -14.67 4.99 -1.46
N ASP A 86 -14.28 3.82 -1.97
CA ASP A 86 -14.52 2.54 -1.29
C ASP A 86 -13.84 2.47 0.08
N GLN A 87 -12.65 3.06 0.24
CA GLN A 87 -11.97 3.10 1.53
C GLN A 87 -12.74 4.01 2.53
N ALA A 88 -13.25 5.16 2.06
CA ALA A 88 -14.06 6.05 2.89
C ALA A 88 -15.36 5.35 3.34
N GLU A 89 -16.01 4.61 2.45
CA GLU A 89 -17.19 3.81 2.77
C GLU A 89 -16.87 2.68 3.77
N ALA A 90 -15.76 1.97 3.58
CA ALA A 90 -15.31 0.94 4.52
C ALA A 90 -15.05 1.51 5.91
N MET A 91 -14.45 2.70 6.00
CA MET A 91 -14.27 3.40 7.27
C MET A 91 -15.63 3.72 7.91
N GLU A 92 -16.59 4.21 7.13
CA GLU A 92 -17.93 4.54 7.63
C GLU A 92 -18.66 3.33 8.17
N GLN A 93 -18.69 2.21 7.43
CA GLN A 93 -19.33 0.97 7.86
C GLN A 93 -18.71 0.39 9.15
N LEU A 94 -17.44 0.63 9.39
CA LEU A 94 -16.73 0.22 10.60
C LEU A 94 -16.82 1.24 11.74
N GLY A 95 -17.54 2.35 11.55
CA GLY A 95 -17.69 3.42 12.54
C GLY A 95 -16.39 4.24 12.75
N ILE A 96 -15.46 4.19 11.79
CA ILE A 96 -14.20 4.92 11.83
C ILE A 96 -14.45 6.33 11.30
N GLN A 97 -14.65 7.27 12.20
CA GLN A 97 -14.90 8.66 11.84
C GLN A 97 -13.66 9.33 11.25
N LYS A 98 -12.49 9.08 11.86
CA LYS A 98 -11.21 9.65 11.45
C LYS A 98 -10.07 8.70 11.82
N ALA A 99 -9.05 8.60 10.97
CA ALA A 99 -7.90 7.72 11.17
C ALA A 99 -6.60 8.36 10.67
N ASP A 100 -5.47 7.87 11.17
CA ASP A 100 -4.19 8.04 10.51
C ASP A 100 -4.15 7.08 9.31
N ILE A 101 -3.73 7.56 8.13
CA ILE A 101 -3.73 6.79 6.89
C ILE A 101 -2.29 6.49 6.48
N PHE A 102 -1.99 5.24 6.23
CA PHE A 102 -0.68 4.77 5.80
C PHE A 102 -0.81 4.02 4.48
N GLY A 103 -0.45 4.67 3.38
CA GLY A 103 -0.48 4.11 2.04
C GLY A 103 0.91 3.71 1.55
N VAL A 104 1.03 2.49 1.01
CA VAL A 104 2.26 1.96 0.41
C VAL A 104 2.04 1.78 -1.09
N SER A 105 2.93 2.33 -1.93
CA SER A 105 2.88 2.14 -3.38
C SER A 105 1.51 2.55 -3.96
N MET A 106 0.80 1.69 -4.66
CA MET A 106 -0.58 1.93 -5.10
C MET A 106 -1.51 2.35 -3.94
N GLY A 107 -1.31 1.80 -2.74
CA GLY A 107 -2.07 2.24 -1.56
C GLY A 107 -1.85 3.71 -1.22
N GLY A 108 -0.66 4.24 -1.51
CA GLY A 108 -0.36 5.67 -1.42
C GLY A 108 -1.08 6.51 -2.48
N MET A 109 -1.24 6.00 -3.71
CA MET A 109 -2.04 6.63 -4.76
C MET A 109 -3.51 6.78 -4.32
N ILE A 110 -4.07 5.74 -3.72
CA ILE A 110 -5.43 5.74 -3.16
C ILE A 110 -5.52 6.71 -1.97
N ALA A 111 -4.51 6.70 -1.08
CA ALA A 111 -4.47 7.57 0.09
C ALA A 111 -4.41 9.07 -0.27
N GLN A 112 -3.80 9.43 -1.41
CA GLN A 112 -3.81 10.80 -1.93
C GLN A 112 -5.24 11.26 -2.19
N TYR A 113 -6.03 10.50 -2.97
CA TYR A 113 -7.44 10.85 -3.24
C TYR A 113 -8.30 10.79 -1.97
N LEU A 114 -8.04 9.85 -1.06
CA LEU A 114 -8.73 9.83 0.22
C LEU A 114 -8.49 11.11 1.03
N ALA A 115 -7.28 11.66 1.01
CA ALA A 115 -6.95 12.90 1.70
C ALA A 115 -7.44 14.16 0.97
N ILE A 116 -7.60 14.11 -0.35
CA ILE A 116 -8.13 15.21 -1.17
C ILE A 116 -9.65 15.30 -1.01
N ASP A 117 -10.37 14.19 -1.16
CA ASP A 117 -11.83 14.17 -1.26
C ASP A 117 -12.52 14.04 0.10
N TYR A 118 -11.85 13.42 1.07
CA TYR A 118 -12.36 13.14 2.42
C TYR A 118 -11.41 13.63 3.52
N PRO A 119 -10.98 14.91 3.50
CA PRO A 119 -9.97 15.42 4.43
C PRO A 119 -10.39 15.33 5.90
N GLU A 120 -11.69 15.32 6.18
CA GLU A 120 -12.24 15.13 7.53
C GLU A 120 -12.02 13.72 8.07
N ARG A 121 -11.81 12.73 7.20
CA ARG A 121 -11.54 11.33 7.55
C ARG A 121 -10.05 11.06 7.84
N VAL A 122 -9.15 11.97 7.45
CA VAL A 122 -7.71 11.77 7.54
C VAL A 122 -7.11 12.65 8.63
N ASN A 123 -6.55 12.04 9.67
CA ASN A 123 -5.89 12.75 10.77
C ASN A 123 -4.42 13.08 10.43
N LYS A 124 -3.66 12.06 10.02
CA LYS A 124 -2.30 12.17 9.47
C LYS A 124 -2.17 11.26 8.26
N LEU A 125 -1.32 11.65 7.33
CA LEU A 125 -1.11 10.92 6.08
C LEU A 125 0.34 10.46 5.98
N ILE A 126 0.56 9.17 5.71
CA ILE A 126 1.87 8.61 5.40
C ILE A 126 1.82 8.04 3.99
N LEU A 127 2.67 8.56 3.12
CA LEU A 127 2.81 8.16 1.72
C LEU A 127 4.18 7.52 1.54
N THR A 128 4.23 6.21 1.37
CA THR A 128 5.48 5.46 1.28
C THR A 128 5.65 4.86 -0.10
N VAL A 129 6.79 5.11 -0.74
CA VAL A 129 7.18 4.58 -2.06
C VAL A 129 6.02 4.61 -3.07
N THR A 130 5.46 5.80 -3.28
CA THR A 130 4.29 6.02 -4.13
C THR A 130 4.54 7.12 -5.14
N SER A 131 3.66 7.26 -6.11
CA SER A 131 3.72 8.29 -7.16
C SER A 131 2.43 9.10 -7.18
N ALA A 132 2.50 10.36 -7.63
CA ALA A 132 1.34 11.20 -7.85
C ALA A 132 0.78 11.10 -9.27
N ARG A 133 1.56 10.57 -10.19
CA ARG A 133 1.23 10.41 -11.61
C ARG A 133 2.11 9.33 -12.24
N PRO A 134 1.75 8.81 -13.42
CA PRO A 134 2.61 7.89 -14.14
C PRO A 134 3.95 8.53 -14.52
N ASN A 135 5.00 7.73 -14.51
CA ASN A 135 6.32 8.05 -15.04
C ASN A 135 6.88 6.84 -15.80
N PRO A 136 7.95 6.99 -16.59
CA PRO A 136 8.48 5.89 -17.41
C PRO A 136 8.83 4.63 -16.62
N ILE A 137 9.40 4.76 -15.40
CA ILE A 137 9.84 3.63 -14.57
C ILE A 137 8.61 2.86 -14.05
N LEU A 138 7.60 3.57 -13.56
CA LEU A 138 6.34 2.97 -13.13
C LEU A 138 5.65 2.26 -14.29
N THR A 139 5.55 2.90 -15.44
CA THR A 139 4.91 2.35 -16.63
C THR A 139 5.59 1.05 -17.07
N GLU A 140 6.91 1.07 -17.22
CA GLU A 140 7.70 -0.13 -17.56
C GLU A 140 7.49 -1.27 -16.56
N SER A 141 7.49 -0.96 -15.25
CA SER A 141 7.30 -1.96 -14.21
C SER A 141 5.92 -2.63 -14.29
N ILE A 142 4.88 -1.83 -14.44
CA ILE A 142 3.49 -2.33 -14.54
C ILE A 142 3.30 -3.14 -15.83
N GLU A 143 3.78 -2.65 -16.97
CA GLU A 143 3.67 -3.35 -18.26
C GLU A 143 4.40 -4.70 -18.24
N GLU A 144 5.59 -4.76 -17.64
CA GLU A 144 6.32 -6.02 -17.46
C GLU A 144 5.51 -7.03 -16.62
N TRP A 145 4.96 -6.59 -15.49
CA TRP A 145 4.16 -7.48 -14.63
C TRP A 145 2.87 -7.93 -15.29
N VAL A 146 2.17 -7.02 -16.00
CA VAL A 146 0.97 -7.36 -16.78
C VAL A 146 1.31 -8.36 -17.89
N SER A 147 2.42 -8.15 -18.61
CA SER A 147 2.88 -9.07 -19.66
C SER A 147 3.19 -10.47 -19.10
N CYS A 148 3.80 -10.58 -17.92
CA CYS A 148 4.01 -11.87 -17.25
C CYS A 148 2.67 -12.53 -16.88
N ALA A 149 1.72 -11.77 -16.34
CA ALA A 149 0.39 -12.27 -15.99
C ALA A 149 -0.40 -12.75 -17.22
N MET A 150 -0.35 -12.01 -18.35
CA MET A 150 -1.00 -12.39 -19.61
C MET A 150 -0.46 -13.70 -20.20
N ARG A 151 0.81 -14.01 -19.97
CA ARG A 151 1.43 -15.30 -20.33
C ARG A 151 1.17 -16.39 -19.30
N ASP A 152 0.41 -16.12 -18.25
CA ASP A 152 0.17 -16.99 -17.11
C ASP A 152 1.48 -17.44 -16.39
N ASP A 153 2.56 -16.67 -16.57
CA ASP A 153 3.86 -16.92 -15.97
C ASP A 153 4.02 -16.18 -14.64
N HIS A 154 3.35 -16.71 -13.61
CA HIS A 154 3.42 -16.12 -12.27
C HIS A 154 4.83 -16.17 -11.66
N THR A 155 5.64 -17.12 -12.06
CA THR A 155 7.03 -17.22 -11.56
C THR A 155 7.87 -16.06 -12.10
N ALA A 156 7.76 -15.73 -13.38
CA ALA A 156 8.43 -14.57 -13.97
C ALA A 156 7.91 -13.26 -13.37
N LEU A 157 6.59 -13.14 -13.13
CA LEU A 157 6.01 -12.00 -12.45
C LEU A 157 6.62 -11.81 -11.07
N MET A 158 6.71 -12.87 -10.27
CA MET A 158 7.30 -12.83 -8.93
C MET A 158 8.80 -12.53 -8.96
N ASP A 159 9.56 -13.05 -9.95
CA ASP A 159 10.99 -12.76 -10.07
C ASP A 159 11.22 -11.28 -10.38
N SER A 160 10.52 -10.73 -11.38
CA SER A 160 10.57 -9.31 -11.72
C SER A 160 10.17 -8.43 -10.54
N ASN A 161 9.09 -8.79 -9.85
CA ASN A 161 8.60 -8.06 -8.68
C ASN A 161 9.65 -8.00 -7.57
N VAL A 162 10.26 -9.13 -7.20
CA VAL A 162 11.30 -9.17 -6.16
C VAL A 162 12.54 -8.38 -6.56
N ARG A 163 12.94 -8.40 -7.84
CA ARG A 163 14.09 -7.62 -8.34
C ARG A 163 13.86 -6.11 -8.28
N ARG A 164 12.65 -5.65 -8.60
CA ARG A 164 12.32 -4.22 -8.62
C ARG A 164 12.03 -3.65 -7.24
N ILE A 165 11.50 -4.47 -6.33
CA ILE A 165 11.10 -4.06 -4.98
C ILE A 165 12.29 -4.06 -4.03
N TYR A 166 13.06 -5.13 -3.99
CA TYR A 166 14.08 -5.33 -2.95
C TYR A 166 15.49 -5.01 -3.43
N SER A 167 16.39 -4.83 -2.47
CA SER A 167 17.82 -4.63 -2.75
C SER A 167 18.44 -5.85 -3.44
N ASP A 168 19.52 -5.62 -4.19
CA ASP A 168 20.31 -6.71 -4.81
C ASP A 168 20.78 -7.75 -3.79
N GLY A 169 21.10 -7.31 -2.59
CA GLY A 169 21.51 -8.20 -1.50
C GLY A 169 20.38 -9.14 -1.08
N TYR A 170 19.17 -8.59 -0.93
CA TYR A 170 17.97 -9.36 -0.62
C TYR A 170 17.64 -10.33 -1.76
N TYR A 171 17.63 -9.85 -2.99
CA TYR A 171 17.33 -10.68 -4.16
C TYR A 171 18.30 -11.87 -4.27
N ARG A 172 19.62 -11.62 -4.24
CA ARG A 172 20.62 -12.71 -4.31
C ARG A 172 20.46 -13.77 -3.24
N LYS A 173 20.12 -13.35 -2.03
CA LYS A 173 19.90 -14.25 -0.88
C LYS A 173 18.64 -15.09 -1.03
N ASN A 174 17.57 -14.51 -1.60
CA ASN A 174 16.22 -15.09 -1.55
C ASN A 174 15.72 -15.60 -2.92
N LYS A 175 16.43 -15.36 -4.03
CA LYS A 175 16.00 -15.76 -5.39
C LYS A 175 15.64 -17.24 -5.54
N TRP A 176 16.24 -18.11 -4.74
CA TRP A 176 15.94 -19.54 -4.75
C TRP A 176 14.49 -19.84 -4.30
N MET A 177 13.87 -18.94 -3.55
CA MET A 177 12.48 -19.05 -3.12
C MET A 177 11.49 -18.65 -4.21
N VAL A 178 11.89 -17.87 -5.19
CA VAL A 178 11.01 -17.30 -6.22
C VAL A 178 10.20 -18.40 -6.95
N PRO A 179 10.78 -19.52 -7.42
CA PRO A 179 10.01 -20.57 -8.08
C PRO A 179 8.97 -21.23 -7.15
N ILE A 180 9.30 -21.34 -5.86
CA ILE A 180 8.40 -21.89 -4.84
C ILE A 180 7.24 -20.94 -4.60
N MET A 181 7.57 -19.67 -4.36
CA MET A 181 6.58 -18.60 -4.15
C MET A 181 5.68 -18.44 -5.38
N GLY A 182 6.26 -18.44 -6.58
CA GLY A 182 5.51 -18.35 -7.82
C GLY A 182 4.45 -19.47 -7.97
N LYS A 183 4.73 -20.69 -7.50
CA LYS A 183 3.74 -21.76 -7.50
C LYS A 183 2.69 -21.62 -6.39
N LEU A 184 3.10 -21.21 -5.19
CA LEU A 184 2.23 -21.15 -4.02
C LEU A 184 1.31 -19.93 -4.00
N THR A 185 1.73 -18.82 -4.61
CA THR A 185 1.01 -17.55 -4.58
C THR A 185 0.23 -17.24 -5.85
N LYS A 186 0.29 -18.13 -6.87
CA LYS A 186 -0.41 -17.93 -8.13
C LYS A 186 -1.91 -17.77 -7.86
N PRO A 187 -2.51 -16.63 -8.28
CA PRO A 187 -3.94 -16.41 -8.09
C PRO A 187 -4.76 -17.32 -9.03
N LYS A 188 -6.03 -17.50 -8.72
CA LYS A 188 -6.96 -18.23 -9.60
C LYS A 188 -7.32 -17.44 -10.86
N SER A 189 -7.31 -16.12 -10.78
CA SER A 189 -7.51 -15.17 -11.87
C SER A 189 -6.65 -13.93 -11.61
N TYR A 190 -6.25 -13.25 -12.69
CA TYR A 190 -5.57 -11.97 -12.65
C TYR A 190 -6.51 -10.76 -12.86
N ASP A 191 -7.83 -10.96 -12.92
CA ASP A 191 -8.78 -9.88 -13.23
C ASP A 191 -8.64 -8.69 -12.31
N ARG A 192 -8.61 -8.92 -10.97
CA ARG A 192 -8.37 -7.84 -10.00
C ARG A 192 -7.02 -7.16 -10.20
N PHE A 193 -6.00 -7.94 -10.55
CA PHE A 193 -4.66 -7.42 -10.79
C PHE A 193 -4.64 -6.52 -12.03
N TYR A 194 -5.27 -6.92 -13.13
CA TYR A 194 -5.32 -6.11 -14.35
C TYR A 194 -6.01 -4.77 -14.13
N VAL A 195 -7.15 -4.76 -13.42
CA VAL A 195 -7.85 -3.51 -13.12
C VAL A 195 -6.99 -2.60 -12.24
N GLN A 196 -6.38 -3.15 -11.19
CA GLN A 196 -5.52 -2.37 -10.30
C GLN A 196 -4.24 -1.88 -10.99
N ALA A 197 -3.63 -2.68 -11.86
CA ALA A 197 -2.49 -2.29 -12.68
C ALA A 197 -2.85 -1.13 -13.63
N GLY A 198 -3.99 -1.23 -14.31
CA GLY A 198 -4.54 -0.15 -15.14
C GLY A 198 -4.79 1.13 -14.35
N ALA A 199 -5.32 1.01 -13.13
CA ALA A 199 -5.53 2.15 -12.25
C ALA A 199 -4.21 2.84 -11.83
N CYS A 200 -3.11 2.10 -11.69
CA CYS A 200 -1.79 2.71 -11.46
C CYS A 200 -1.31 3.52 -12.67
N LEU A 201 -1.56 3.03 -13.89
CA LEU A 201 -1.14 3.71 -15.13
C LEU A 201 -1.98 4.96 -15.45
N THR A 202 -3.17 5.07 -14.88
CA THR A 202 -4.08 6.20 -15.10
C THR A 202 -4.19 7.13 -13.87
N HIS A 203 -3.47 6.81 -12.80
CA HIS A 203 -3.46 7.64 -11.59
C HIS A 203 -2.81 9.00 -11.86
N ASP A 204 -3.53 10.09 -11.65
CA ASP A 204 -2.97 11.44 -11.74
C ASP A 204 -3.64 12.37 -10.70
N ALA A 205 -3.03 12.45 -9.53
CA ALA A 205 -3.43 13.36 -8.45
C ALA A 205 -2.50 14.58 -8.36
N TYR A 206 -1.49 14.70 -9.25
CA TYR A 206 -0.38 15.63 -9.12
C TYR A 206 -0.83 17.08 -8.90
N GLU A 207 -1.72 17.59 -9.75
CA GLU A 207 -2.18 18.98 -9.63
C GLU A 207 -3.10 19.21 -8.42
N SER A 208 -3.69 18.16 -7.87
CA SER A 208 -4.58 18.24 -6.70
C SER A 208 -3.86 18.05 -5.36
N LEU A 209 -2.59 17.63 -5.36
CA LEU A 209 -1.83 17.41 -4.12
C LEU A 209 -1.72 18.65 -3.23
N ASN A 210 -1.72 19.85 -3.81
CA ASN A 210 -1.69 21.12 -3.06
C ASN A 210 -2.94 21.38 -2.20
N GLN A 211 -4.01 20.61 -2.42
CA GLN A 211 -5.24 20.65 -1.63
C GLN A 211 -5.10 19.87 -0.32
N ILE A 212 -4.13 18.95 -0.21
CA ILE A 212 -3.88 18.19 1.01
C ILE A 212 -3.31 19.13 2.09
N LYS A 213 -4.11 19.37 3.13
CA LYS A 213 -3.72 20.19 4.30
C LYS A 213 -3.37 19.34 5.53
N THR A 214 -3.66 18.07 5.46
CA THR A 214 -3.36 17.08 6.51
C THR A 214 -1.84 16.99 6.72
N PRO A 215 -1.34 16.94 7.97
CA PRO A 215 0.07 16.66 8.23
C PRO A 215 0.48 15.39 7.51
N THR A 216 1.49 15.50 6.63
CA THR A 216 1.88 14.43 5.71
C THR A 216 3.35 14.07 5.89
N LEU A 217 3.64 12.77 5.97
CA LEU A 217 5.00 12.22 5.86
C LEU A 217 5.12 11.48 4.55
N VAL A 218 6.05 11.90 3.71
CA VAL A 218 6.41 11.22 2.47
C VAL A 218 7.72 10.46 2.67
N ILE A 219 7.72 9.17 2.37
CA ILE A 219 8.92 8.32 2.51
C ILE A 219 9.24 7.68 1.17
N GLY A 220 10.48 7.87 0.70
CA GLY A 220 10.97 7.31 -0.56
C GLY A 220 12.32 6.63 -0.45
N GLY A 221 12.63 5.78 -1.41
CA GLY A 221 13.93 5.16 -1.61
C GLY A 221 14.62 5.70 -2.86
N GLU A 222 15.87 6.16 -2.73
CA GLU A 222 16.63 6.67 -3.90
C GLU A 222 16.85 5.60 -4.97
N LYS A 223 16.86 4.33 -4.58
CA LYS A 223 17.07 3.19 -5.47
C LYS A 223 15.77 2.48 -5.86
N ASP A 224 14.65 3.18 -5.85
CA ASP A 224 13.36 2.60 -6.24
C ASP A 224 13.32 2.29 -7.74
N LEU A 225 13.33 0.99 -8.08
CA LEU A 225 13.26 0.50 -9.46
C LEU A 225 11.83 0.24 -9.94
N SER A 226 10.85 0.45 -9.07
CA SER A 226 9.43 0.26 -9.39
C SER A 226 8.74 1.56 -9.79
N LEU A 227 9.09 2.68 -9.14
CA LEU A 227 8.45 3.98 -9.33
C LEU A 227 9.45 5.11 -9.61
N GLY A 228 10.75 4.88 -9.38
CA GLY A 228 11.78 5.92 -9.39
C GLY A 228 11.83 6.70 -8.06
N GLY A 229 13.06 7.02 -7.61
CA GLY A 229 13.28 7.76 -6.36
C GLY A 229 12.69 9.17 -6.34
N ASP A 230 12.60 9.82 -7.51
CA ASP A 230 12.09 11.18 -7.64
C ASP A 230 10.57 11.29 -7.44
N ALA A 231 9.81 10.21 -7.60
CA ALA A 231 8.36 10.21 -7.42
C ALA A 231 7.94 10.70 -6.00
N SER A 232 8.66 10.26 -4.97
CA SER A 232 8.41 10.71 -3.60
C SER A 232 8.79 12.18 -3.37
N LYS A 233 9.84 12.67 -4.03
CA LYS A 233 10.25 14.08 -3.96
C LYS A 233 9.20 14.99 -4.60
N GLU A 234 8.70 14.62 -5.79
CA GLU A 234 7.60 15.35 -6.47
C GLU A 234 6.35 15.50 -5.57
N ILE A 235 5.97 14.43 -4.86
CA ILE A 235 4.83 14.49 -3.94
C ILE A 235 5.11 15.47 -2.80
N ALA A 236 6.28 15.39 -2.18
CA ALA A 236 6.63 16.24 -1.05
C ALA A 236 6.72 17.72 -1.42
N GLU A 237 7.16 18.03 -2.64
CA GLU A 237 7.21 19.41 -3.16
C GLU A 237 5.80 20.01 -3.38
N LYS A 238 4.81 19.18 -3.73
CA LYS A 238 3.45 19.62 -4.03
C LYS A 238 2.54 19.71 -2.80
N ILE A 239 2.78 18.94 -1.75
CA ILE A 239 1.97 18.96 -0.52
C ILE A 239 2.56 19.97 0.46
N PRO A 240 1.85 21.09 0.79
CA PRO A 240 2.41 22.18 1.59
C PRO A 240 2.86 21.79 3.01
N SER A 241 2.27 20.73 3.58
CA SER A 241 2.54 20.26 4.95
C SER A 241 3.42 19.02 5.00
N ALA A 242 4.07 18.65 3.89
CA ALA A 242 4.82 17.41 3.81
C ALA A 242 6.19 17.49 4.48
N GLU A 243 6.48 16.50 5.32
CA GLU A 243 7.83 16.15 5.74
C GLU A 243 8.35 15.06 4.78
N LEU A 244 9.52 15.26 4.16
CA LEU A 244 10.15 14.27 3.27
C LEU A 244 11.24 13.51 4.01
N ARG A 245 11.22 12.17 3.88
CA ARG A 245 12.31 11.30 4.31
C ARG A 245 12.75 10.38 3.20
N MET A 246 13.96 10.59 2.68
CA MET A 246 14.56 9.72 1.67
C MET A 246 15.56 8.75 2.28
N TYR A 247 15.53 7.51 1.79
CA TYR A 247 16.46 6.45 2.17
C TYR A 247 17.43 6.19 1.01
N GLU A 248 18.67 6.67 1.10
CA GLU A 248 19.67 6.61 0.03
C GLU A 248 20.08 5.19 -0.38
N GLN A 249 20.02 4.24 0.57
CA GLN A 249 20.51 2.88 0.36
C GLN A 249 19.42 1.91 -0.11
N TRP A 250 18.13 2.30 0.01
CA TRP A 250 17.00 1.41 -0.19
C TRP A 250 16.18 1.80 -1.42
N GLY A 251 15.49 0.80 -1.97
CA GLY A 251 14.53 0.96 -3.06
C GLY A 251 13.09 0.87 -2.57
N HIS A 252 12.22 0.30 -3.41
CA HIS A 252 10.78 0.18 -3.16
C HIS A 252 10.46 -0.61 -1.89
N GLY A 253 11.24 -1.64 -1.55
CA GLY A 253 11.04 -2.50 -0.38
C GLY A 253 11.55 -1.92 0.95
N LEU A 254 11.90 -0.64 1.00
CA LEU A 254 12.48 0.00 2.19
C LEU A 254 11.66 -0.19 3.47
N TYR A 255 10.33 -0.31 3.36
CA TYR A 255 9.44 -0.51 4.49
C TYR A 255 9.57 -1.91 5.16
N GLU A 256 10.24 -2.85 4.47
CA GLU A 256 10.58 -4.18 5.01
C GLU A 256 12.08 -4.31 5.31
N GLU A 257 12.95 -3.59 4.58
CA GLU A 257 14.40 -3.73 4.67
C GLU A 257 15.05 -2.72 5.64
N ALA A 258 14.53 -1.50 5.75
CA ALA A 258 15.08 -0.47 6.61
C ALA A 258 14.63 -0.66 8.06
N LYS A 259 15.57 -1.01 8.94
CA LYS A 259 15.30 -1.36 10.35
C LYS A 259 14.64 -0.24 11.16
N ASP A 260 14.87 1.00 10.79
CA ASP A 260 14.34 2.19 11.47
C ASP A 260 13.04 2.72 10.85
N PHE A 261 12.52 2.07 9.80
CA PHE A 261 11.32 2.53 9.09
C PHE A 261 10.11 2.65 10.01
N ASN A 262 9.76 1.60 10.75
CA ASN A 262 8.61 1.63 11.65
C ASN A 262 8.76 2.72 12.72
N GLN A 263 9.97 2.94 13.25
CA GLN A 263 10.23 3.99 14.23
C GLN A 263 10.08 5.40 13.61
N ALA A 264 10.48 5.58 12.37
CA ALA A 264 10.29 6.85 11.66
C ALA A 264 8.80 7.20 11.52
N VAL A 265 7.99 6.23 11.08
CA VAL A 265 6.54 6.38 10.96
C VAL A 265 5.91 6.64 12.33
N LEU A 266 6.25 5.85 13.36
CA LEU A 266 5.74 6.03 14.72
C LEU A 266 6.12 7.40 15.32
N CYS A 267 7.33 7.88 15.06
CA CYS A 267 7.77 9.20 15.50
C CYS A 267 6.88 10.30 14.90
N PHE A 268 6.58 10.24 13.61
CA PHE A 268 5.66 11.17 12.97
C PHE A 268 4.23 11.05 13.51
N LEU A 269 3.73 9.84 13.66
CA LEU A 269 2.38 9.62 14.17
C LEU A 269 2.19 10.13 15.61
N ARG A 270 3.23 10.12 16.42
CA ARG A 270 3.19 10.55 17.83
C ARG A 270 3.33 12.07 18.05
N LYS A 271 3.81 12.83 17.05
CA LYS A 271 3.79 14.31 17.07
C LYS A 271 2.35 14.81 17.17
#